data_525f1916a9ceeb66f62bf36162a7a36a
#
_entry.id   525f1916a9ceeb66f62bf36162a7a36a
#
_cell.length_a   1.000
_cell.length_b   1.000
_cell.length_c   1.000
_cell.angle_alpha   90.00
_cell.angle_beta   90.00
_cell.angle_gamma   90.00
#
_symmetry.space_group_name_H-M   'P 1'
#
loop_
_entity.id
_entity.type
_entity.pdbx_description
1 polymer ?
#
loop_
_entity_poly.entity_id
_entity_poly.type
_entity_poly.pdbx_seq_one_letter_code
_entity_poly.pdbx_strand_id
1 'polypeptide(L)'
;MRSMNTDSTTTRKLDVNSPVLQFDNASFVYGKGPNKNVALQGVTGKLYPGEALALIGPNGAGKTTLLKGIVGIVDSFQTIVDRGTNNSIGYVPQSADLDLTFPVTARDVVAMGLYNESGWKPTFLRKNPAKDPRVDAALTRVGLLDRASKRFGELSGGQRQRVLIARALVATPKLVLLDEPFNGLDEPNRKELLRIIDVAKREGVAVVVSTHDLLLAEETCDKALLLAGRQIAFGAIDDVMTPDLIARAYGGPRG
;
A
#
# COMPACT_ATOMS: atom_id res chain seq x y z
N MET A 1 9.05 -45.49 27.89
CA MET A 1 8.64 -44.14 28.27
C MET A 1 9.25 -43.16 27.28
N ARG A 2 8.53 -42.74 26.25
CA ARG A 2 8.94 -41.69 25.30
C ARG A 2 8.10 -40.45 25.62
N SER A 3 8.77 -39.39 26.03
CA SER A 3 8.15 -38.10 26.30
C SER A 3 7.67 -37.46 25.01
N MET A 4 6.40 -37.12 24.97
CA MET A 4 5.77 -36.28 23.96
C MET A 4 6.32 -34.86 24.09
N ASN A 5 6.96 -34.38 23.03
CA ASN A 5 7.32 -32.98 22.88
C ASN A 5 6.08 -32.25 22.33
N THR A 6 5.50 -31.43 23.17
CA THR A 6 4.40 -30.54 22.80
C THR A 6 4.94 -29.41 21.92
N ASP A 7 4.48 -29.40 20.69
CA ASP A 7 4.67 -28.31 19.71
C ASP A 7 4.09 -27.02 20.28
N SER A 8 4.96 -26.10 20.67
CA SER A 8 4.60 -24.74 21.07
C SER A 8 4.43 -23.87 19.81
N THR A 9 3.20 -23.77 19.34
CA THR A 9 2.80 -22.74 18.38
C THR A 9 2.98 -21.38 19.04
N THR A 10 4.15 -20.79 18.90
CA THR A 10 4.43 -19.42 19.38
C THR A 10 3.69 -18.44 18.49
N THR A 11 2.51 -18.04 18.91
CA THR A 11 1.82 -16.87 18.38
C THR A 11 2.72 -15.66 18.66
N ARG A 12 3.48 -15.22 17.66
CA ARG A 12 4.35 -14.04 17.74
C ARG A 12 3.45 -12.83 17.98
N LYS A 13 3.42 -12.32 19.22
CA LYS A 13 2.82 -11.03 19.56
C LYS A 13 3.41 -9.99 18.60
N LEU A 14 2.56 -9.29 17.87
CA LEU A 14 2.94 -8.10 17.12
C LEU A 14 3.65 -7.17 18.09
N ASP A 15 4.89 -6.81 17.78
CA ASP A 15 5.63 -5.83 18.56
C ASP A 15 5.09 -4.46 18.16
N VAL A 16 4.04 -4.03 18.86
CA VAL A 16 3.26 -2.80 18.57
C VAL A 16 4.13 -1.55 18.71
N ASN A 17 5.32 -1.68 19.30
CA ASN A 17 6.21 -0.56 19.59
C ASN A 17 7.23 -0.26 18.48
N SER A 18 7.36 -1.12 17.45
CA SER A 18 8.29 -0.87 16.35
C SER A 18 7.57 -0.35 15.11
N PRO A 19 8.03 0.76 14.50
CA PRO A 19 7.40 1.29 13.30
C PRO A 19 7.57 0.33 12.12
N VAL A 20 6.53 0.20 11.30
CA VAL A 20 6.57 -0.55 10.03
C VAL A 20 7.27 0.27 8.94
N LEU A 21 7.11 1.59 9.00
CA LEU A 21 7.75 2.53 8.08
C LEU A 21 8.31 3.71 8.88
N GLN A 22 9.58 4.05 8.62
CA GLN A 22 10.23 5.21 9.22
C GLN A 22 11.00 5.97 8.15
N PHE A 23 10.81 7.28 8.16
CA PHE A 23 11.61 8.25 7.43
C PHE A 23 12.44 9.06 8.44
N ASP A 24 13.75 9.17 8.19
CA ASP A 24 14.65 9.95 9.00
C ASP A 24 15.41 10.93 8.11
N ASN A 25 14.81 12.11 7.87
CA ASN A 25 15.28 13.08 6.88
C ASN A 25 15.48 12.44 5.48
N ALA A 26 14.52 11.60 5.08
CA ALA A 26 14.64 10.76 3.90
C ALA A 26 14.62 11.57 2.60
N SER A 27 15.38 11.10 1.61
CA SER A 27 15.45 11.69 0.28
C SER A 27 15.19 10.64 -0.79
N PHE A 28 14.57 11.05 -1.89
CA PHE A 28 14.16 10.21 -3.01
C PHE A 28 14.72 10.78 -4.31
N VAL A 29 15.45 9.94 -5.05
CA VAL A 29 16.30 10.40 -6.16
C VAL A 29 16.05 9.56 -7.40
N TYR A 30 15.83 10.23 -8.53
CA TYR A 30 15.83 9.61 -9.85
C TYR A 30 17.20 9.72 -10.51
N GLY A 31 17.59 8.71 -11.30
CA GLY A 31 18.82 8.69 -12.06
C GLY A 31 20.03 8.23 -11.25
N LYS A 32 21.15 8.02 -11.93
CA LYS A 32 22.43 7.54 -11.35
C LYS A 32 23.57 8.50 -11.70
N GLY A 33 24.57 8.57 -10.83
CA GLY A 33 25.78 9.37 -11.07
C GLY A 33 25.53 10.89 -11.07
N PRO A 34 26.19 11.64 -11.98
CA PRO A 34 26.09 13.12 -12.02
C PRO A 34 24.71 13.64 -12.39
N ASN A 35 23.86 12.82 -13.02
CA ASN A 35 22.49 13.20 -13.45
C ASN A 35 21.42 12.85 -12.39
N LYS A 36 21.80 12.80 -11.12
CA LYS A 36 20.85 12.59 -10.03
C LYS A 36 19.92 13.79 -9.91
N ASN A 37 18.61 13.52 -9.94
CA ASN A 37 17.57 14.52 -9.65
C ASN A 37 16.88 14.18 -8.34
N VAL A 38 17.02 15.03 -7.35
CA VAL A 38 16.33 14.89 -6.06
C VAL A 38 14.88 15.32 -6.26
N ALA A 39 13.98 14.36 -6.24
CA ALA A 39 12.56 14.60 -6.47
C ALA A 39 11.81 14.93 -5.16
N LEU A 40 12.30 14.45 -4.02
CA LEU A 40 11.74 14.73 -2.70
C LEU A 40 12.85 14.62 -1.66
N GLN A 41 12.87 15.53 -0.68
CA GLN A 41 13.88 15.52 0.39
C GLN A 41 13.32 15.99 1.73
N GLY A 42 14.00 15.60 2.80
CA GLY A 42 13.69 16.08 4.14
C GLY A 42 12.43 15.43 4.72
N VAL A 43 12.06 14.21 4.28
CA VAL A 43 10.88 13.51 4.80
C VAL A 43 11.21 12.87 6.14
N THR A 44 10.43 13.18 7.17
CA THR A 44 10.55 12.62 8.51
C THR A 44 9.19 12.18 9.02
N GLY A 45 9.13 10.97 9.59
CA GLY A 45 7.87 10.43 10.13
C GLY A 45 7.95 8.95 10.43
N LYS A 46 6.96 8.45 11.16
CA LYS A 46 6.83 7.04 11.55
C LYS A 46 5.39 6.56 11.43
N LEU A 47 5.23 5.35 10.89
CA LEU A 47 3.95 4.66 10.79
C LEU A 47 4.04 3.31 11.50
N TYR A 48 3.07 3.04 12.35
CA TYR A 48 3.02 1.83 13.17
C TYR A 48 2.01 0.80 12.62
N PRO A 49 2.08 -0.46 13.08
CA PRO A 49 1.10 -1.47 12.70
C PRO A 49 -0.34 -1.02 12.96
N GLY A 50 -1.23 -1.21 11.99
CA GLY A 50 -2.65 -0.85 12.10
C GLY A 50 -2.97 0.63 11.89
N GLU A 51 -1.97 1.49 11.66
CA GLU A 51 -2.19 2.90 11.32
C GLU A 51 -2.33 3.10 9.80
N ALA A 52 -3.11 4.10 9.41
CA ALA A 52 -3.17 4.60 8.05
C ALA A 52 -2.56 6.01 7.94
N LEU A 53 -1.76 6.23 6.90
CA LEU A 53 -1.12 7.49 6.56
C LEU A 53 -1.64 8.02 5.22
N ALA A 54 -2.24 9.21 5.24
CA ALA A 54 -2.58 9.94 4.02
C ALA A 54 -1.35 10.66 3.47
N LEU A 55 -1.04 10.46 2.19
CA LEU A 55 -0.11 11.29 1.44
C LEU A 55 -0.90 12.33 0.66
N ILE A 56 -0.78 13.58 1.06
CA ILE A 56 -1.58 14.69 0.55
C ILE A 56 -0.67 15.73 -0.11
N GLY A 57 -1.16 16.36 -1.17
CA GLY A 57 -0.46 17.42 -1.86
C GLY A 57 -0.87 17.53 -3.33
N PRO A 58 -0.52 18.63 -4.00
CA PRO A 58 -0.86 18.85 -5.41
C PRO A 58 -0.20 17.82 -6.34
N ASN A 59 -0.60 17.83 -7.60
CA ASN A 59 0.09 17.04 -8.62
C ASN A 59 1.56 17.47 -8.71
N GLY A 60 2.47 16.48 -8.81
CA GLY A 60 3.91 16.75 -8.79
C GLY A 60 4.51 16.98 -7.40
N ALA A 61 3.75 16.93 -6.31
CA ALA A 61 4.25 17.10 -4.94
C ALA A 61 5.22 16.00 -4.46
N GLY A 62 5.35 14.88 -5.20
CA GLY A 62 6.24 13.77 -4.85
C GLY A 62 5.53 12.56 -4.23
N LYS A 63 4.20 12.51 -4.18
CA LYS A 63 3.43 11.39 -3.60
C LYS A 63 3.81 10.02 -4.20
N THR A 64 3.66 9.87 -5.51
CA THR A 64 4.02 8.64 -6.23
C THR A 64 5.53 8.33 -6.15
N THR A 65 6.38 9.36 -6.11
CA THR A 65 7.84 9.19 -5.91
C THR A 65 8.14 8.56 -4.56
N LEU A 66 7.49 9.04 -3.50
CA LEU A 66 7.63 8.49 -2.16
C LEU A 66 7.16 7.03 -2.11
N LEU A 67 6.00 6.71 -2.68
CA LEU A 67 5.50 5.33 -2.76
C LEU A 67 6.47 4.42 -3.53
N LYS A 68 6.98 4.88 -4.69
CA LYS A 68 7.98 4.14 -5.48
C LYS A 68 9.30 3.96 -4.73
N GLY A 69 9.72 4.92 -3.92
CA GLY A 69 10.90 4.80 -3.07
C GLY A 69 10.72 3.77 -1.95
N ILE A 70 9.54 3.72 -1.32
CA ILE A 70 9.25 2.71 -0.28
C ILE A 70 9.34 1.29 -0.86
N VAL A 71 8.82 1.04 -2.06
CA VAL A 71 8.91 -0.28 -2.71
C VAL A 71 10.29 -0.57 -3.31
N GLY A 72 11.17 0.45 -3.42
CA GLY A 72 12.52 0.31 -3.96
C GLY A 72 12.63 0.43 -5.49
N ILE A 73 11.62 1.03 -6.15
CA ILE A 73 11.66 1.36 -7.59
C ILE A 73 12.48 2.64 -7.83
N VAL A 74 12.42 3.56 -6.88
CA VAL A 74 13.20 4.82 -6.85
C VAL A 74 14.20 4.74 -5.71
N ASP A 75 15.43 5.20 -5.94
CA ASP A 75 16.44 5.22 -4.88
C ASP A 75 15.99 6.11 -3.72
N SER A 76 15.96 5.54 -2.52
CA SER A 76 15.62 6.26 -1.29
C SER A 76 16.76 6.13 -0.27
N PHE A 77 17.03 7.21 0.43
CA PHE A 77 18.03 7.28 1.50
C PHE A 77 17.34 7.58 2.81
N GLN A 78 17.82 6.95 3.89
CA GLN A 78 17.29 7.15 5.25
C GLN A 78 15.79 6.77 5.37
N THR A 79 15.38 5.75 4.60
CA THR A 79 14.04 5.15 4.68
C THR A 79 14.18 3.73 5.22
N ILE A 80 13.50 3.42 6.32
CA ILE A 80 13.47 2.10 6.94
C ILE A 80 12.06 1.53 6.77
N VAL A 81 11.98 0.31 6.21
CA VAL A 81 10.72 -0.42 5.99
C VAL A 81 10.84 -1.81 6.62
N ASP A 82 9.98 -2.13 7.58
CA ASP A 82 9.84 -3.49 8.09
C ASP A 82 9.01 -4.32 7.11
N ARG A 83 9.66 -5.15 6.33
CA ARG A 83 9.03 -6.04 5.35
C ARG A 83 8.47 -7.33 5.98
N GLY A 84 8.65 -7.52 7.28
CA GLY A 84 8.22 -8.74 7.96
C GLY A 84 8.96 -9.99 7.50
N THR A 85 8.45 -11.16 7.90
CA THR A 85 9.02 -12.47 7.57
C THR A 85 8.87 -12.83 6.09
N ASN A 86 7.81 -12.35 5.45
CA ASN A 86 7.49 -12.64 4.04
C ASN A 86 8.18 -11.67 3.06
N ASN A 87 8.95 -10.71 3.58
CA ASN A 87 9.65 -9.68 2.80
C ASN A 87 8.75 -9.00 1.75
N SER A 88 7.46 -8.82 2.06
CA SER A 88 6.47 -8.31 1.11
C SER A 88 5.92 -6.96 1.52
N ILE A 89 5.77 -6.09 0.54
CA ILE A 89 4.98 -4.86 0.61
C ILE A 89 3.86 -5.01 -0.41
N GLY A 90 2.62 -4.78 0.02
CA GLY A 90 1.52 -4.67 -0.91
C GLY A 90 1.57 -3.33 -1.64
N TYR A 91 1.53 -3.32 -2.97
CA TYR A 91 1.48 -2.08 -3.74
C TYR A 91 0.39 -2.14 -4.80
N VAL A 92 -0.48 -1.14 -4.76
CA VAL A 92 -1.51 -0.89 -5.76
C VAL A 92 -1.15 0.43 -6.46
N PRO A 93 -0.61 0.36 -7.69
CA PRO A 93 -0.31 1.56 -8.48
C PRO A 93 -1.61 2.22 -8.98
N GLN A 94 -1.51 3.47 -9.39
CA GLN A 94 -2.58 4.15 -10.10
C GLN A 94 -2.97 3.36 -11.36
N SER A 95 -4.26 3.08 -11.53
CA SER A 95 -4.77 2.06 -12.46
C SER A 95 -4.71 2.42 -13.95
N ALA A 96 -4.14 3.57 -14.32
CA ALA A 96 -4.13 4.07 -15.70
C ALA A 96 -3.33 3.22 -16.71
N ASP A 97 -2.40 2.36 -16.25
CA ASP A 97 -1.43 1.67 -17.09
C ASP A 97 -1.67 0.15 -17.22
N LEU A 98 -2.85 -0.35 -16.86
CA LEU A 98 -3.13 -1.79 -16.93
C LEU A 98 -3.62 -2.20 -18.31
N ASP A 99 -2.90 -3.12 -18.96
CA ASP A 99 -3.37 -3.77 -20.20
C ASP A 99 -4.55 -4.69 -19.88
N LEU A 100 -5.76 -4.24 -20.21
CA LEU A 100 -7.00 -4.97 -19.98
C LEU A 100 -7.25 -6.07 -21.02
N THR A 101 -6.47 -6.14 -22.09
CA THR A 101 -6.59 -7.16 -23.13
C THR A 101 -5.89 -8.46 -22.72
N PHE A 102 -5.00 -8.41 -21.73
CA PHE A 102 -4.26 -9.57 -21.28
C PHE A 102 -5.22 -10.64 -20.68
N PRO A 103 -5.17 -11.90 -21.14
CA PRO A 103 -6.18 -12.92 -20.84
C PRO A 103 -5.97 -13.60 -19.48
N VAL A 104 -5.91 -12.81 -18.40
CA VAL A 104 -5.80 -13.31 -17.02
C VAL A 104 -7.13 -13.20 -16.30
N THR A 105 -7.40 -14.12 -15.38
CA THR A 105 -8.56 -14.09 -14.49
C THR A 105 -8.31 -13.24 -13.24
N ALA A 106 -9.37 -12.89 -12.51
CA ALA A 106 -9.25 -12.24 -11.21
C ALA A 106 -8.38 -13.07 -10.24
N ARG A 107 -8.53 -14.39 -10.25
CA ARG A 107 -7.74 -15.35 -9.47
C ARG A 107 -6.26 -15.27 -9.81
N ASP A 108 -5.92 -15.24 -11.10
CA ASP A 108 -4.53 -15.18 -11.54
C ASP A 108 -3.87 -13.86 -11.09
N VAL A 109 -4.59 -12.75 -11.20
CA VAL A 109 -4.09 -11.44 -10.74
C VAL A 109 -3.83 -11.45 -9.23
N VAL A 110 -4.72 -12.00 -8.41
CA VAL A 110 -4.50 -12.10 -6.96
C VAL A 110 -3.32 -13.01 -6.65
N ALA A 111 -3.21 -14.15 -7.35
CA ALA A 111 -2.11 -15.10 -7.17
C ALA A 111 -0.73 -14.52 -7.47
N MET A 112 -0.63 -13.50 -8.35
CA MET A 112 0.62 -12.79 -8.62
C MET A 112 1.22 -12.15 -7.35
N GLY A 113 0.40 -11.81 -6.35
CA GLY A 113 0.88 -11.27 -5.07
C GLY A 113 1.71 -12.27 -4.24
N LEU A 114 1.68 -13.56 -4.58
CA LEU A 114 2.43 -14.62 -3.90
C LEU A 114 3.78 -14.95 -4.57
N TYR A 115 4.08 -14.36 -5.74
CA TYR A 115 5.29 -14.75 -6.47
C TYR A 115 6.60 -14.44 -5.72
N ASN A 116 6.64 -13.40 -4.92
CA ASN A 116 7.84 -13.04 -4.14
C ASN A 116 8.17 -14.07 -3.04
N GLU A 117 7.19 -14.82 -2.55
CA GLU A 117 7.41 -15.86 -1.52
C GLU A 117 8.08 -17.11 -2.09
N SER A 118 7.96 -17.33 -3.39
CA SER A 118 8.45 -18.56 -4.03
C SER A 118 9.98 -18.63 -4.14
N GLY A 119 10.70 -17.53 -3.89
CA GLY A 119 12.15 -17.45 -4.07
C GLY A 119 12.58 -17.86 -5.48
N TRP A 120 13.88 -18.11 -5.68
CA TRP A 120 14.43 -18.67 -6.91
C TRP A 120 14.26 -20.20 -6.94
N LYS A 121 13.03 -20.71 -6.98
CA LYS A 121 12.78 -22.13 -7.22
C LYS A 121 12.56 -22.35 -8.72
N PRO A 122 13.11 -23.43 -9.31
CA PRO A 122 12.81 -23.81 -10.69
C PRO A 122 11.30 -23.92 -10.91
N THR A 123 10.84 -23.48 -12.09
CA THR A 123 9.40 -23.35 -12.42
C THR A 123 8.62 -24.66 -12.22
N PHE A 124 9.24 -25.83 -12.47
CA PHE A 124 8.62 -27.15 -12.31
C PHE A 124 8.43 -27.56 -10.84
N LEU A 125 9.10 -26.91 -9.88
CA LEU A 125 8.94 -27.13 -8.44
C LEU A 125 7.97 -26.13 -7.80
N ARG A 126 7.49 -25.15 -8.56
CA ARG A 126 6.53 -24.16 -8.03
C ARG A 126 5.12 -24.76 -8.05
N LYS A 127 4.48 -24.79 -6.87
CA LYS A 127 3.04 -25.01 -6.83
C LYS A 127 2.34 -23.89 -7.59
N ASN A 128 1.26 -24.22 -8.32
CA ASN A 128 0.48 -23.21 -9.00
C ASN A 128 -0.11 -22.23 -7.97
N PRO A 129 0.34 -20.95 -7.92
CA PRO A 129 -0.10 -20.01 -6.90
C PRO A 129 -1.61 -19.73 -6.97
N ALA A 130 -2.25 -19.91 -8.15
CA ALA A 130 -3.69 -19.73 -8.29
C ALA A 130 -4.52 -20.78 -7.52
N LYS A 131 -3.90 -21.89 -7.08
CA LYS A 131 -4.52 -22.93 -6.25
C LYS A 131 -4.22 -22.75 -4.75
N ASP A 132 -3.51 -21.71 -4.37
CA ASP A 132 -3.24 -21.40 -2.95
C ASP A 132 -4.54 -20.93 -2.28
N PRO A 133 -4.93 -21.51 -1.13
CA PRO A 133 -6.17 -21.15 -0.43
C PRO A 133 -6.21 -19.68 0.01
N ARG A 134 -5.05 -19.03 0.15
CA ARG A 134 -4.97 -17.60 0.45
C ARG A 134 -5.56 -16.73 -0.66
N VAL A 135 -5.54 -17.19 -1.91
CA VAL A 135 -6.16 -16.51 -3.05
C VAL A 135 -7.68 -16.45 -2.89
N ASP A 136 -8.29 -17.57 -2.51
CA ASP A 136 -9.74 -17.62 -2.26
C ASP A 136 -10.13 -16.75 -1.06
N ALA A 137 -9.34 -16.80 0.01
CA ALA A 137 -9.54 -15.96 1.19
C ALA A 137 -9.43 -14.45 0.84
N ALA A 138 -8.44 -14.06 0.03
CA ALA A 138 -8.26 -12.67 -0.40
C ALA A 138 -9.42 -12.20 -1.31
N LEU A 139 -9.89 -13.05 -2.22
CA LEU A 139 -11.05 -12.75 -3.07
C LEU A 139 -12.35 -12.65 -2.25
N THR A 140 -12.52 -13.52 -1.25
CA THR A 140 -13.65 -13.45 -0.31
C THR A 140 -13.65 -12.14 0.47
N ARG A 141 -12.48 -11.72 0.95
CA ARG A 141 -12.29 -10.48 1.71
C ARG A 141 -12.74 -9.24 0.94
N VAL A 142 -12.57 -9.23 -0.38
CA VAL A 142 -12.99 -8.13 -1.26
C VAL A 142 -14.34 -8.38 -1.95
N GLY A 143 -15.08 -9.43 -1.57
CA GLY A 143 -16.40 -9.76 -2.09
C GLY A 143 -16.43 -10.13 -3.58
N LEU A 144 -15.39 -10.86 -4.06
CA LEU A 144 -15.24 -11.20 -5.48
C LEU A 144 -14.92 -12.69 -5.72
N LEU A 145 -15.14 -13.58 -4.74
CA LEU A 145 -14.89 -15.01 -4.93
C LEU A 145 -15.73 -15.61 -6.05
N ASP A 146 -16.99 -15.19 -6.20
CA ASP A 146 -17.91 -15.58 -7.27
C ASP A 146 -17.44 -15.13 -8.66
N ARG A 147 -16.52 -14.17 -8.73
CA ARG A 147 -15.92 -13.63 -9.95
C ARG A 147 -14.49 -14.11 -10.19
N ALA A 148 -13.98 -15.05 -9.38
CA ALA A 148 -12.60 -15.53 -9.43
C ALA A 148 -12.13 -15.99 -10.82
N SER A 149 -13.00 -16.66 -11.57
CA SER A 149 -12.71 -17.15 -12.93
C SER A 149 -12.99 -16.13 -14.04
N LYS A 150 -13.57 -14.96 -13.72
CA LYS A 150 -13.86 -13.93 -14.71
C LYS A 150 -12.57 -13.27 -15.18
N ARG A 151 -12.47 -12.94 -16.48
CA ARG A 151 -11.32 -12.19 -17.01
C ARG A 151 -11.23 -10.83 -16.35
N PHE A 152 -10.02 -10.44 -15.98
CA PHE A 152 -9.77 -9.17 -15.27
C PHE A 152 -10.27 -7.96 -16.08
N GLY A 153 -10.07 -7.95 -17.41
CA GLY A 153 -10.55 -6.91 -18.31
C GLY A 153 -12.08 -6.77 -18.38
N GLU A 154 -12.83 -7.85 -18.07
CA GLU A 154 -14.30 -7.84 -18.08
C GLU A 154 -14.94 -7.36 -16.76
N LEU A 155 -14.14 -7.12 -15.74
CA LEU A 155 -14.59 -6.58 -14.47
C LEU A 155 -14.88 -5.08 -14.59
N SER A 156 -15.82 -4.57 -13.75
CA SER A 156 -16.01 -3.10 -13.62
C SER A 156 -14.77 -2.45 -13.00
N GLY A 157 -14.63 -1.12 -13.13
CA GLY A 157 -13.52 -0.36 -12.54
C GLY A 157 -13.35 -0.64 -11.05
N GLY A 158 -14.44 -0.56 -10.29
CA GLY A 158 -14.43 -0.85 -8.85
C GLY A 158 -14.11 -2.31 -8.53
N GLN A 159 -14.55 -3.27 -9.35
CA GLN A 159 -14.18 -4.68 -9.19
C GLN A 159 -12.69 -4.89 -9.46
N ARG A 160 -12.15 -4.30 -10.53
CA ARG A 160 -10.70 -4.35 -10.82
C ARG A 160 -9.88 -3.79 -9.67
N GLN A 161 -10.29 -2.64 -9.13
CA GLN A 161 -9.60 -2.01 -7.99
C GLN A 161 -9.58 -2.94 -6.77
N ARG A 162 -10.70 -3.60 -6.46
CA ARG A 162 -10.76 -4.58 -5.36
C ARG A 162 -9.89 -5.80 -5.60
N VAL A 163 -9.79 -6.31 -6.84
CA VAL A 163 -8.86 -7.40 -7.19
C VAL A 163 -7.41 -6.99 -6.98
N LEU A 164 -7.03 -5.76 -7.36
CA LEU A 164 -5.66 -5.25 -7.13
C LEU A 164 -5.32 -5.12 -5.64
N ILE A 165 -6.30 -4.74 -4.83
CA ILE A 165 -6.13 -4.69 -3.37
C ILE A 165 -6.02 -6.10 -2.79
N ALA A 166 -6.84 -7.06 -3.26
CA ALA A 166 -6.71 -8.46 -2.85
C ALA A 166 -5.31 -9.01 -3.20
N ARG A 167 -4.78 -8.67 -4.39
CA ARG A 167 -3.39 -8.99 -4.77
C ARG A 167 -2.36 -8.41 -3.80
N ALA A 168 -2.55 -7.17 -3.39
CA ALA A 168 -1.63 -6.51 -2.45
C ALA A 168 -1.67 -7.14 -1.04
N LEU A 169 -2.84 -7.68 -0.63
CA LEU A 169 -3.07 -8.25 0.69
C LEU A 169 -2.83 -9.76 0.80
N VAL A 170 -2.80 -10.51 -0.32
CA VAL A 170 -2.77 -11.99 -0.32
C VAL A 170 -1.55 -12.59 0.39
N ALA A 171 -0.41 -11.90 0.36
CA ALA A 171 0.83 -12.29 1.04
C ALA A 171 0.88 -11.84 2.51
N THR A 172 -0.22 -11.34 3.08
CA THR A 172 -0.29 -10.82 4.46
C THR A 172 0.85 -9.85 4.79
N PRO A 173 1.04 -8.77 4.00
CA PRO A 173 2.13 -7.83 4.21
C PRO A 173 1.93 -7.02 5.50
N LYS A 174 3.01 -6.50 6.08
CA LYS A 174 2.94 -5.53 7.17
C LYS A 174 2.56 -4.12 6.70
N LEU A 175 2.83 -3.81 5.43
CA LEU A 175 2.62 -2.50 4.81
C LEU A 175 1.93 -2.64 3.46
N VAL A 176 0.88 -1.87 3.24
CA VAL A 176 0.19 -1.72 1.96
C VAL A 176 0.25 -0.26 1.51
N LEU A 177 0.59 -0.06 0.25
CA LEU A 177 0.67 1.25 -0.40
C LEU A 177 -0.40 1.33 -1.48
N LEU A 178 -1.23 2.35 -1.44
CA LEU A 178 -2.34 2.57 -2.36
C LEU A 178 -2.14 3.94 -3.04
N ASP A 179 -1.91 3.93 -4.35
CA ASP A 179 -1.73 5.15 -5.13
C ASP A 179 -3.04 5.57 -5.79
N GLU A 180 -3.67 6.63 -5.27
CA GLU A 180 -4.97 7.18 -5.71
C GLU A 180 -6.07 6.10 -5.84
N PRO A 181 -6.29 5.24 -4.81
CA PRO A 181 -7.12 4.04 -4.95
C PRO A 181 -8.61 4.32 -5.12
N PHE A 182 -9.06 5.52 -4.83
CA PHE A 182 -10.49 5.92 -4.89
C PHE A 182 -10.86 6.62 -6.19
N ASN A 183 -9.90 6.90 -7.06
CA ASN A 183 -10.15 7.61 -8.30
C ASN A 183 -11.12 6.86 -9.21
N GLY A 184 -12.17 7.55 -9.67
CA GLY A 184 -13.16 7.01 -10.59
C GLY A 184 -14.10 5.95 -9.98
N LEU A 185 -14.12 5.80 -8.65
CA LEU A 185 -15.07 4.92 -7.96
C LEU A 185 -16.39 5.66 -7.70
N ASP A 186 -17.50 4.95 -7.91
CA ASP A 186 -18.80 5.34 -7.42
C ASP A 186 -18.91 5.12 -5.90
N GLU A 187 -19.94 5.70 -5.29
CA GLU A 187 -20.13 5.68 -3.84
C GLU A 187 -20.20 4.26 -3.22
N PRO A 188 -20.87 3.26 -3.84
CA PRO A 188 -20.87 1.89 -3.31
C PRO A 188 -19.48 1.24 -3.31
N ASN A 189 -18.69 1.40 -4.39
CA ASN A 189 -17.33 0.86 -4.47
C ASN A 189 -16.37 1.59 -3.53
N ARG A 190 -16.55 2.92 -3.34
CA ARG A 190 -15.80 3.71 -2.36
C ARG A 190 -16.02 3.18 -0.94
N LYS A 191 -17.27 2.99 -0.52
CA LYS A 191 -17.61 2.44 0.82
C LYS A 191 -17.01 1.05 1.04
N GLU A 192 -17.08 0.20 0.04
CA GLU A 192 -16.51 -1.14 0.14
C GLU A 192 -14.98 -1.08 0.27
N LEU A 193 -14.32 -0.17 -0.44
CA LEU A 193 -12.88 0.02 -0.32
C LEU A 193 -12.48 0.54 1.07
N LEU A 194 -13.23 1.50 1.63
CA LEU A 194 -13.02 1.98 3.00
C LEU A 194 -13.14 0.83 4.01
N ARG A 195 -14.17 -0.02 3.85
CA ARG A 195 -14.34 -1.22 4.69
C ARG A 195 -13.14 -2.17 4.61
N ILE A 196 -12.61 -2.41 3.41
CA ILE A 196 -11.45 -3.30 3.21
C ILE A 196 -10.21 -2.73 3.90
N ILE A 197 -9.97 -1.42 3.78
CA ILE A 197 -8.85 -0.73 4.45
C ILE A 197 -8.99 -0.83 5.97
N ASP A 198 -10.17 -0.56 6.50
CA ASP A 198 -10.44 -0.63 7.94
C ASP A 198 -10.22 -2.05 8.51
N VAL A 199 -10.66 -3.09 7.81
CA VAL A 199 -10.38 -4.48 8.18
C VAL A 199 -8.87 -4.76 8.17
N ALA A 200 -8.13 -4.27 7.17
CA ALA A 200 -6.68 -4.44 7.10
C ALA A 200 -5.97 -3.77 8.28
N LYS A 201 -6.37 -2.54 8.64
CA LYS A 201 -5.85 -1.84 9.82
C LYS A 201 -6.07 -2.63 11.11
N ARG A 202 -7.28 -3.15 11.33
CA ARG A 202 -7.61 -3.96 12.53
C ARG A 202 -6.78 -5.26 12.61
N GLU A 203 -6.35 -5.80 11.49
CA GLU A 203 -5.44 -6.95 11.42
C GLU A 203 -3.97 -6.56 11.62
N GLY A 204 -3.67 -5.29 11.90
CA GLY A 204 -2.33 -4.79 12.14
C GLY A 204 -1.55 -4.43 10.87
N VAL A 205 -2.19 -4.37 9.70
CA VAL A 205 -1.55 -3.90 8.47
C VAL A 205 -1.48 -2.38 8.50
N ALA A 206 -0.28 -1.82 8.34
CA ALA A 206 -0.12 -0.39 8.11
C ALA A 206 -0.48 -0.05 6.65
N VAL A 207 -1.18 1.06 6.44
CA VAL A 207 -1.66 1.46 5.11
C VAL A 207 -1.16 2.87 4.78
N VAL A 208 -0.62 3.07 3.59
CA VAL A 208 -0.31 4.41 3.06
C VAL A 208 -1.21 4.65 1.86
N VAL A 209 -1.96 5.74 1.88
CA VAL A 209 -2.90 6.11 0.83
C VAL A 209 -2.51 7.46 0.24
N SER A 210 -2.17 7.51 -1.04
CA SER A 210 -2.08 8.81 -1.73
C SER A 210 -3.49 9.24 -2.16
N THR A 211 -3.81 10.50 -1.91
CA THR A 211 -5.08 11.08 -2.33
C THR A 211 -4.99 12.60 -2.46
N HIS A 212 -5.85 13.18 -3.27
CA HIS A 212 -6.09 14.62 -3.35
C HIS A 212 -7.45 15.00 -2.71
N ASP A 213 -8.24 14.01 -2.30
CA ASP A 213 -9.52 14.19 -1.60
C ASP A 213 -9.26 14.28 -0.08
N LEU A 214 -9.39 15.50 0.45
CA LEU A 214 -9.10 15.80 1.85
C LEU A 214 -10.10 15.15 2.80
N LEU A 215 -11.39 15.14 2.45
CA LEU A 215 -12.44 14.53 3.26
C LEU A 215 -12.23 13.02 3.38
N LEU A 216 -11.84 12.40 2.28
CA LEU A 216 -11.51 10.97 2.27
C LEU A 216 -10.29 10.65 3.13
N ALA A 217 -9.28 11.52 3.13
CA ALA A 217 -8.11 11.36 3.98
C ALA A 217 -8.49 11.40 5.46
N GLU A 218 -9.33 12.35 5.87
CA GLU A 218 -9.86 12.47 7.24
C GLU A 218 -10.69 11.25 7.65
N GLU A 219 -11.52 10.72 6.74
CA GLU A 219 -12.36 9.54 7.01
C GLU A 219 -11.54 8.25 7.18
N THR A 220 -10.39 8.13 6.50
CA THR A 220 -9.68 6.86 6.34
C THR A 220 -8.42 6.76 7.19
N CYS A 221 -7.71 7.87 7.40
CA CYS A 221 -6.35 7.88 7.89
C CYS A 221 -6.21 8.46 9.29
N ASP A 222 -5.25 7.92 10.05
CA ASP A 222 -4.94 8.36 11.42
C ASP A 222 -3.90 9.49 11.40
N LYS A 223 -3.05 9.52 10.36
CA LYS A 223 -1.96 10.46 10.17
C LYS A 223 -1.97 11.03 8.75
N ALA A 224 -1.37 12.20 8.59
CA ALA A 224 -1.12 12.79 7.28
C ALA A 224 0.34 13.19 7.11
N LEU A 225 0.82 13.05 5.87
CA LEU A 225 2.06 13.63 5.36
C LEU A 225 1.69 14.58 4.21
N LEU A 226 1.84 15.87 4.46
CA LEU A 226 1.54 16.93 3.51
C LEU A 226 2.80 17.29 2.73
N LEU A 227 2.73 17.19 1.41
CA LEU A 227 3.85 17.36 0.50
C LEU A 227 3.61 18.48 -0.52
N ALA A 228 4.68 19.23 -0.81
CA ALA A 228 4.76 20.20 -1.92
C ALA A 228 6.21 20.26 -2.45
N GLY A 229 6.70 19.18 -3.07
CA GLY A 229 8.11 18.99 -3.44
C GLY A 229 9.04 18.78 -2.23
N ARG A 230 8.54 19.01 -1.04
CA ARG A 230 9.14 18.77 0.27
C ARG A 230 8.05 18.47 1.29
N GLN A 231 8.43 17.99 2.45
CA GLN A 231 7.49 17.88 3.56
C GLN A 231 7.07 19.27 4.05
N ILE A 232 5.75 19.49 4.13
CA ILE A 232 5.15 20.69 4.73
C ILE A 232 4.79 20.41 6.19
N ALA A 233 4.16 19.26 6.45
CA ALA A 233 3.79 18.79 7.78
C ALA A 233 3.69 17.26 7.82
N PHE A 234 3.84 16.68 9.03
CA PHE A 234 3.57 15.29 9.35
C PHE A 234 3.03 15.21 10.78
N GLY A 235 1.98 14.45 11.00
CA GLY A 235 1.39 14.26 12.33
C GLY A 235 0.05 13.56 12.28
N ALA A 236 -0.71 13.67 13.39
CA ALA A 236 -2.10 13.24 13.42
C ALA A 236 -2.90 13.97 12.34
N ILE A 237 -3.93 13.31 11.81
CA ILE A 237 -4.69 13.82 10.67
C ILE A 237 -5.25 15.22 10.98
N ASP A 238 -5.84 15.43 12.17
CA ASP A 238 -6.45 16.69 12.59
C ASP A 238 -5.42 17.83 12.75
N ASP A 239 -4.19 17.51 13.16
CA ASP A 239 -3.12 18.49 13.32
C ASP A 239 -2.55 18.97 11.98
N VAL A 240 -2.60 18.13 10.94
CA VAL A 240 -2.03 18.42 9.63
C VAL A 240 -3.07 18.99 8.66
N MET A 241 -4.35 18.63 8.81
CA MET A 241 -5.43 19.05 7.91
C MET A 241 -5.98 20.43 8.24
N THR A 242 -5.12 21.34 8.69
CA THR A 242 -5.51 22.74 8.98
C THR A 242 -5.54 23.60 7.71
N PRO A 243 -6.44 24.60 7.64
CA PRO A 243 -6.52 25.50 6.47
C PRO A 243 -5.18 26.15 6.11
N ASP A 244 -4.39 26.56 7.10
CA ASP A 244 -3.09 27.20 6.89
C ASP A 244 -2.05 26.26 6.24
N LEU A 245 -1.96 25.02 6.73
CA LEU A 245 -1.04 24.03 6.19
C LEU A 245 -1.46 23.58 4.79
N ILE A 246 -2.75 23.38 4.56
CA ILE A 246 -3.30 23.09 3.23
C ILE A 246 -3.02 24.23 2.26
N ALA A 247 -3.29 25.49 2.64
CA ALA A 247 -2.97 26.65 1.79
C ALA A 247 -1.47 26.70 1.43
N ARG A 248 -0.57 26.42 2.38
CA ARG A 248 0.89 26.36 2.13
C ARG A 248 1.27 25.25 1.16
N ALA A 249 0.60 24.10 1.19
CA ALA A 249 0.90 23.00 0.29
C ALA A 249 0.38 23.24 -1.14
N TYR A 250 -0.78 23.86 -1.27
CA TYR A 250 -1.44 24.08 -2.56
C TYR A 250 -1.15 25.46 -3.18
N GLY A 251 -0.26 26.25 -2.58
CA GLY A 251 0.18 27.52 -3.16
C GLY A 251 -0.78 28.68 -2.91
N GLY A 252 -1.47 28.68 -1.77
CA GLY A 252 -2.22 29.83 -1.28
C GLY A 252 -1.35 31.10 -1.18
N PRO A 253 -1.95 32.30 -1.14
CA PRO A 253 -1.21 33.55 -1.14
C PRO A 253 -0.12 33.52 -0.08
N ARG A 254 1.13 33.76 -0.51
CA ARG A 254 2.24 33.98 0.40
C ARG A 254 1.96 35.29 1.14
N GLY A 255 1.52 35.17 2.38
CA GLY A 255 1.46 36.33 3.27
C GLY A 255 2.84 36.92 3.52
#